data_8d82c505278b36e72c811633752bdf76
#
_entry.id   8d82c505278b36e72c811633752bdf76
#
_cell.length_a   1.000
_cell.length_b   1.000
_cell.length_c   1.000
_cell.angle_alpha   90.00
_cell.angle_beta   90.00
_cell.angle_gamma   90.00
#
_symmetry.space_group_name_H-M   'P 1'
#
loop_
_entity.id
_entity.type
_entity.pdbx_description
1 polymer ?
#
loop_
_entity_poly.entity_id
_entity_poly.type
_entity_poly.pdbx_seq_one_letter_code
_entity_poly.pdbx_strand_id
1 'polypeptide(L)'
;MRYQSENFGGDFVFRCKRHFHWEVDMHLHEYSELVYCKNGECTVYVNGATFSLGKGEFIWLPSNYIHMYKSESAEIICAVFSNDYVPLFNKMTGEKKLRVMPLSAVGIEWLLDRLIDFSAKDFLTISGYLTLICARVFENAALEDSRSVDEILCQKVIFYIQNHFTEDITLSDMARKFGYNEKYLSHSLHAFTGIHFKKLLIMYRINKAKAMLSSKEQASISSIALSCGFSALNSFHRAFKEITGITPSEYKKDYLRSVMHI
;
A
#
# COMPACT_ATOMS: atom_id res chain seq x y z
N MET A 1 -17.50 3.16 -0.32
CA MET A 1 -16.02 3.02 -0.28
C MET A 1 -15.68 1.58 -0.62
N ARG A 2 -15.17 1.32 -1.83
CA ARG A 2 -14.89 -0.06 -2.29
C ARG A 2 -13.40 -0.32 -2.15
N TYR A 3 -13.00 -1.03 -1.11
CA TYR A 3 -11.63 -1.45 -0.91
C TYR A 3 -11.35 -2.78 -1.63
N GLN A 4 -10.26 -2.84 -2.37
CA GLN A 4 -9.88 -4.02 -3.16
C GLN A 4 -9.21 -5.05 -2.26
N SER A 5 -9.95 -6.11 -1.92
CA SER A 5 -9.44 -7.28 -1.21
C SER A 5 -9.44 -8.52 -2.10
N GLU A 6 -9.03 -8.40 -3.36
CA GLU A 6 -8.97 -9.56 -4.25
C GLU A 6 -7.53 -10.06 -4.38
N ASN A 7 -7.33 -11.30 -3.93
CA ASN A 7 -6.18 -12.19 -4.13
C ASN A 7 -4.81 -11.74 -3.62
N PHE A 8 -4.58 -11.94 -2.34
CA PHE A 8 -3.25 -12.22 -1.82
C PHE A 8 -2.95 -13.72 -2.06
N GLY A 9 -2.17 -14.04 -3.11
CA GLY A 9 -1.79 -15.42 -3.38
C GLY A 9 -1.61 -15.75 -4.87
N GLY A 10 -0.82 -14.96 -5.60
CA GLY A 10 -0.37 -15.29 -6.96
C GLY A 10 0.96 -14.60 -7.23
N ASP A 11 1.87 -15.25 -7.95
CA ASP A 11 3.24 -14.83 -8.16
C ASP A 11 3.38 -13.46 -8.88
N PHE A 12 2.35 -13.01 -9.61
CA PHE A 12 2.35 -11.73 -10.33
C PHE A 12 1.03 -10.99 -10.12
N VAL A 13 1.05 -9.93 -9.32
CA VAL A 13 -0.11 -9.07 -9.11
C VAL A 13 0.00 -7.84 -10.00
N PHE A 14 -1.02 -7.61 -10.82
CA PHE A 14 -1.22 -6.37 -11.54
C PHE A 14 -2.71 -6.00 -11.53
N ARG A 15 -2.99 -4.78 -11.11
CA ARG A 15 -4.35 -4.22 -11.10
C ARG A 15 -4.25 -2.77 -11.45
N CYS A 16 -4.97 -2.35 -12.48
CA CYS A 16 -5.09 -0.95 -12.84
C CYS A 16 -6.55 -0.55 -12.89
N LYS A 17 -6.90 0.56 -12.27
CA LYS A 17 -8.28 1.08 -12.24
C LYS A 17 -8.30 2.59 -12.40
N ARG A 18 -9.39 3.06 -12.99
CA ARG A 18 -9.74 4.47 -13.07
C ARG A 18 -10.70 4.82 -11.93
N HIS A 19 -10.46 5.92 -11.29
CA HIS A 19 -11.24 6.41 -10.17
C HIS A 19 -11.70 7.83 -10.45
N PHE A 20 -12.95 8.11 -10.05
CA PHE A 20 -13.53 9.43 -9.94
C PHE A 20 -14.01 9.56 -8.50
N HIS A 21 -13.76 10.66 -7.79
CA HIS A 21 -14.05 10.79 -6.37
C HIS A 21 -13.35 9.70 -5.56
N TRP A 22 -12.04 9.81 -5.45
CA TRP A 22 -11.20 8.77 -4.88
C TRP A 22 -10.75 9.12 -3.47
N GLU A 23 -11.22 8.34 -2.51
CA GLU A 23 -10.79 8.42 -1.11
C GLU A 23 -10.39 7.02 -0.65
N VAL A 24 -9.16 6.90 -0.16
CA VAL A 24 -8.60 5.67 0.36
C VAL A 24 -7.95 5.96 1.69
N ASP A 25 -8.44 5.28 2.73
CA ASP A 25 -7.90 5.41 4.08
C ASP A 25 -6.42 5.00 4.13
N MET A 26 -5.73 5.48 5.15
CA MET A 26 -4.34 5.15 5.40
C MET A 26 -4.11 3.64 5.44
N HIS A 27 -3.23 3.15 4.59
CA HIS A 27 -2.92 1.73 4.44
C HIS A 27 -1.50 1.53 3.92
N LEU A 28 -1.11 0.27 3.83
CA LEU A 28 0.14 -0.16 3.19
C LEU A 28 -0.06 -1.56 2.59
N HIS A 29 0.74 -1.91 1.63
CA HIS A 29 0.80 -3.25 1.03
C HIS A 29 2.20 -3.56 0.48
N GLU A 30 2.45 -4.83 0.18
CA GLU A 30 3.72 -5.34 -0.33
C GLU A 30 4.01 -5.02 -1.81
N TYR A 31 3.08 -4.38 -2.49
CA TYR A 31 3.15 -4.04 -3.91
C TYR A 31 3.61 -2.61 -4.10
N SER A 32 4.25 -2.34 -5.24
CA SER A 32 4.46 -0.98 -5.71
C SER A 32 3.17 -0.41 -6.29
N GLU A 33 3.03 0.91 -6.25
CA GLU A 33 1.85 1.60 -6.75
C GLU A 33 2.24 2.81 -7.59
N LEU A 34 1.53 2.99 -8.70
CA LEU A 34 1.64 4.13 -9.58
C LEU A 34 0.31 4.85 -9.62
N VAL A 35 0.30 6.12 -9.27
CA VAL A 35 -0.90 6.95 -9.27
C VAL A 35 -0.71 8.11 -10.25
N TYR A 36 -1.57 8.20 -11.25
CA TYR A 36 -1.56 9.24 -12.27
C TYR A 36 -2.83 10.08 -12.18
N CYS A 37 -2.67 11.38 -12.00
CA CYS A 37 -3.76 12.34 -12.03
C CYS A 37 -3.98 12.83 -13.47
N LYS A 38 -4.97 12.26 -14.14
CA LYS A 38 -5.31 12.63 -15.51
C LYS A 38 -6.02 13.97 -15.59
N ASN A 39 -6.87 14.26 -14.61
CA ASN A 39 -7.58 15.53 -14.50
C ASN A 39 -7.93 15.85 -13.05
N GLY A 40 -7.99 17.14 -12.70
CA GLY A 40 -8.26 17.57 -11.32
C GLY A 40 -7.02 17.55 -10.43
N GLU A 41 -7.23 17.27 -9.15
CA GLU A 41 -6.19 17.27 -8.12
C GLU A 41 -6.47 16.20 -7.06
N CYS A 42 -5.42 15.52 -6.60
CA CYS A 42 -5.49 14.51 -5.57
C CYS A 42 -4.46 14.78 -4.47
N THR A 43 -4.89 14.80 -3.21
CA THR A 43 -3.98 14.82 -2.08
C THR A 43 -3.46 13.40 -1.83
N VAL A 44 -2.14 13.26 -1.78
CA VAL A 44 -1.43 12.01 -1.54
C VAL A 44 -0.60 12.16 -0.26
N TYR A 45 -0.92 11.34 0.74
CA TYR A 45 -0.09 11.21 1.93
C TYR A 45 0.83 9.99 1.79
N VAL A 46 2.12 10.16 2.08
CA VAL A 46 3.11 9.08 2.01
C VAL A 46 4.11 9.21 3.16
N ASN A 47 4.19 8.21 4.04
CA ASN A 47 5.19 8.13 5.11
C ASN A 47 5.42 9.46 5.87
N GLY A 48 4.35 10.12 6.31
CA GLY A 48 4.44 11.37 7.06
C GLY A 48 4.50 12.65 6.19
N ALA A 49 4.74 12.54 4.88
CA ALA A 49 4.70 13.67 3.95
C ALA A 49 3.35 13.75 3.22
N THR A 50 2.95 14.96 2.85
CA THR A 50 1.74 15.20 2.05
C THR A 50 2.11 15.91 0.76
N PHE A 51 1.56 15.44 -0.36
CA PHE A 51 1.77 15.99 -1.69
C PHE A 51 0.42 16.33 -2.31
N SER A 52 0.38 17.40 -3.10
CA SER A 52 -0.68 17.62 -4.09
C SER A 52 -0.22 17.02 -5.41
N LEU A 53 -1.04 16.14 -5.99
CA LEU A 53 -0.84 15.53 -7.30
C LEU A 53 -1.84 16.18 -8.27
N GLY A 54 -1.34 17.08 -9.10
CA GLY A 54 -2.14 17.84 -10.06
C GLY A 54 -2.31 17.13 -11.41
N LYS A 55 -3.12 17.75 -12.28
CA LYS A 55 -3.35 17.25 -13.64
C LYS A 55 -2.03 17.05 -14.41
N GLY A 56 -1.87 15.90 -15.02
CA GLY A 56 -0.69 15.54 -15.83
C GLY A 56 0.52 15.15 -14.97
N GLU A 57 0.34 14.93 -13.68
CA GLU A 57 1.38 14.44 -12.78
C GLU A 57 1.11 13.00 -12.36
N PHE A 58 2.17 12.28 -12.06
CA PHE A 58 2.10 10.96 -11.48
C PHE A 58 3.06 10.83 -10.30
N ILE A 59 2.80 9.86 -9.43
CA ILE A 59 3.65 9.51 -8.30
C ILE A 59 3.88 8.00 -8.30
N TRP A 60 5.13 7.60 -8.02
CA TRP A 60 5.51 6.21 -7.83
C TRP A 60 5.72 5.93 -6.35
N LEU A 61 4.98 4.99 -5.81
CA LEU A 61 5.08 4.55 -4.42
C LEU A 61 5.76 3.18 -4.35
N PRO A 62 6.93 3.08 -3.72
CA PRO A 62 7.54 1.79 -3.44
C PRO A 62 6.67 0.92 -2.52
N SER A 63 6.87 -0.39 -2.59
CA SER A 63 6.23 -1.35 -1.69
C SER A 63 6.48 -1.01 -0.21
N ASN A 64 5.51 -1.33 0.64
CA ASN A 64 5.57 -1.12 2.09
C ASN A 64 5.66 0.35 2.55
N TYR A 65 5.27 1.30 1.70
CA TYR A 65 5.07 2.69 2.10
C TYR A 65 3.64 2.87 2.61
N ILE A 66 3.50 3.55 3.74
CA ILE A 66 2.19 3.92 4.28
C ILE A 66 1.67 5.09 3.47
N HIS A 67 0.47 4.95 2.92
CA HIS A 67 -0.11 5.99 2.07
C HIS A 67 -1.63 6.08 2.21
N MET A 68 -2.15 7.22 1.79
CA MET A 68 -3.56 7.57 1.79
C MET A 68 -3.83 8.53 0.63
N TYR A 69 -5.03 8.47 0.07
CA TYR A 69 -5.44 9.33 -1.02
C TYR A 69 -6.76 10.03 -0.70
N LYS A 70 -6.86 11.29 -1.12
CA LYS A 70 -8.13 12.03 -1.05
C LYS A 70 -8.30 12.92 -2.27
N SER A 71 -9.41 12.72 -2.99
CA SER A 71 -9.82 13.56 -4.11
C SER A 71 -11.34 13.64 -4.17
N GLU A 72 -11.86 14.85 -4.35
CA GLU A 72 -13.30 15.08 -4.49
C GLU A 72 -13.79 14.95 -5.94
N SER A 73 -12.94 15.25 -6.92
CA SER A 73 -13.35 15.33 -8.33
C SER A 73 -12.24 15.02 -9.34
N ALA A 74 -11.16 14.39 -8.94
CA ALA A 74 -10.08 14.04 -9.85
C ALA A 74 -10.38 12.76 -10.64
N GLU A 75 -9.89 12.71 -11.88
CA GLU A 75 -9.77 11.48 -12.66
C GLU A 75 -8.38 10.90 -12.43
N ILE A 76 -8.34 9.78 -11.71
CA ILE A 76 -7.11 9.10 -11.28
C ILE A 76 -7.01 7.73 -11.94
N ILE A 77 -5.85 7.40 -12.46
CA ILE A 77 -5.47 6.03 -12.83
C ILE A 77 -4.50 5.53 -11.76
N CYS A 78 -4.87 4.44 -11.10
CA CYS A 78 -4.06 3.80 -10.08
C CYS A 78 -3.72 2.38 -10.53
N ALA A 79 -2.41 2.07 -10.58
CA ALA A 79 -1.90 0.75 -10.89
C ALA A 79 -1.12 0.20 -9.70
N VAL A 80 -1.56 -0.94 -9.17
CA VAL A 80 -0.89 -1.71 -8.10
C VAL A 80 -0.26 -2.94 -8.72
N PHE A 81 1.02 -3.19 -8.46
CA PHE A 81 1.74 -4.30 -9.12
C PHE A 81 2.88 -4.84 -8.25
N SER A 82 3.18 -6.13 -8.44
CA SER A 82 4.33 -6.78 -7.81
C SER A 82 5.65 -6.27 -8.41
N ASN A 83 6.69 -6.25 -7.58
CA ASN A 83 8.02 -5.77 -7.96
C ASN A 83 8.66 -6.61 -9.09
N ASP A 84 8.15 -7.81 -9.34
CA ASP A 84 8.61 -8.71 -10.42
C ASP A 84 8.36 -8.17 -11.83
N TYR A 85 7.45 -7.21 -11.97
CA TYR A 85 7.25 -6.52 -13.25
C TYR A 85 8.39 -5.56 -13.62
N VAL A 86 9.21 -5.14 -12.64
CA VAL A 86 10.27 -4.14 -12.83
C VAL A 86 11.61 -4.54 -12.19
N PRO A 87 12.10 -5.76 -12.45
CA PRO A 87 13.28 -6.30 -11.76
C PRO A 87 14.56 -5.49 -12.02
N LEU A 88 14.70 -4.94 -13.23
CA LEU A 88 15.84 -4.10 -13.56
C LEU A 88 15.82 -2.78 -12.78
N PHE A 89 14.67 -2.13 -12.67
CA PHE A 89 14.52 -0.91 -11.88
C PHE A 89 14.85 -1.17 -10.41
N ASN A 90 14.35 -2.26 -9.84
CA ASN A 90 14.65 -2.64 -8.46
C ASN A 90 16.15 -2.91 -8.26
N LYS A 91 16.81 -3.55 -9.24
CA LYS A 91 18.26 -3.78 -9.20
C LYS A 91 19.06 -2.47 -9.30
N MET A 92 18.63 -1.54 -10.16
CA MET A 92 19.32 -0.25 -10.38
C MET A 92 19.13 0.72 -9.21
N THR A 93 17.95 0.75 -8.61
CA THR A 93 17.69 1.53 -7.40
C THR A 93 18.38 0.92 -6.19
N GLY A 94 18.48 -0.43 -6.12
CA GLY A 94 19.23 -1.16 -5.11
C GLY A 94 18.94 -0.70 -3.69
N GLU A 95 19.98 -0.31 -2.96
CA GLU A 95 19.88 0.26 -1.61
C GLU A 95 19.62 1.78 -1.60
N LYS A 96 19.56 2.42 -2.78
CA LYS A 96 19.29 3.85 -2.89
C LYS A 96 17.83 4.15 -2.53
N LYS A 97 17.63 5.28 -1.89
CA LYS A 97 16.30 5.78 -1.57
C LYS A 97 15.74 6.51 -2.79
N LEU A 98 14.61 6.04 -3.29
CA LEU A 98 13.80 6.80 -4.22
C LEU A 98 13.06 7.90 -3.45
N ARG A 99 13.35 9.17 -3.73
CA ARG A 99 12.57 10.28 -3.18
C ARG A 99 11.18 10.25 -3.81
N VAL A 100 10.19 9.94 -3.01
CA VAL A 100 8.78 9.96 -3.45
C VAL A 100 8.34 11.40 -3.61
N MET A 101 7.91 11.77 -4.82
CA MET A 101 7.42 13.11 -5.15
C MET A 101 6.57 13.06 -6.43
N PRO A 102 5.66 14.00 -6.65
CA PRO A 102 4.99 14.16 -7.95
C PRO A 102 5.99 14.39 -9.06
N LEU A 103 5.78 13.73 -10.20
CA LEU A 103 6.58 13.84 -11.42
C LEU A 103 5.68 14.18 -12.60
N SER A 104 6.20 14.96 -13.54
CA SER A 104 5.48 15.28 -14.77
C SER A 104 5.34 14.06 -15.67
N ALA A 105 4.11 13.82 -16.16
CA ALA A 105 3.80 12.76 -17.10
C ALA A 105 4.05 13.15 -18.57
N VAL A 106 4.50 14.38 -18.84
CA VAL A 106 4.71 14.87 -20.20
C VAL A 106 5.55 13.91 -21.04
N GLY A 107 4.97 13.45 -22.15
CA GLY A 107 5.59 12.51 -23.09
C GLY A 107 5.37 11.03 -22.77
N ILE A 108 4.78 10.69 -21.60
CA ILE A 108 4.44 9.32 -21.21
C ILE A 108 2.96 9.12 -20.85
N GLU A 109 2.11 10.13 -21.05
CA GLU A 109 0.68 10.08 -20.70
C GLU A 109 -0.01 8.88 -21.34
N TRP A 110 0.32 8.59 -22.60
CA TRP A 110 -0.23 7.47 -23.34
C TRP A 110 0.14 6.11 -22.73
N LEU A 111 1.33 5.97 -22.11
CA LEU A 111 1.71 4.76 -21.38
C LEU A 111 0.85 4.57 -20.14
N LEU A 112 0.64 5.65 -19.37
CA LEU A 112 -0.16 5.66 -18.16
C LEU A 112 -1.64 5.36 -18.47
N ASP A 113 -2.17 5.96 -19.54
CA ASP A 113 -3.55 5.72 -19.99
C ASP A 113 -3.79 4.27 -20.41
N ARG A 114 -2.81 3.65 -21.09
CA ARG A 114 -2.92 2.28 -21.59
C ARG A 114 -2.82 1.20 -20.51
N LEU A 115 -2.28 1.51 -19.34
CA LEU A 115 -2.17 0.53 -18.25
C LEU A 115 -3.51 -0.06 -17.84
N ILE A 116 -4.62 0.69 -18.02
CA ILE A 116 -5.96 0.23 -17.65
C ILE A 116 -6.50 -0.88 -18.58
N ASP A 117 -5.94 -1.01 -19.78
CA ASP A 117 -6.37 -1.99 -20.78
C ASP A 117 -5.81 -3.40 -20.51
N PHE A 118 -4.85 -3.53 -19.58
CA PHE A 118 -4.14 -4.78 -19.34
C PHE A 118 -4.65 -5.52 -18.11
N SER A 119 -4.49 -6.83 -18.14
CA SER A 119 -4.71 -7.76 -17.04
C SER A 119 -3.40 -8.44 -16.65
N ALA A 120 -3.34 -9.13 -15.51
CA ALA A 120 -2.13 -9.84 -15.07
C ALA A 120 -1.61 -10.89 -16.09
N LYS A 121 -2.42 -11.30 -17.07
CA LYS A 121 -2.01 -12.21 -18.17
C LYS A 121 -1.08 -11.55 -19.17
N ASP A 122 -1.07 -10.21 -19.24
CA ASP A 122 -0.28 -9.43 -20.20
C ASP A 122 1.11 -9.08 -19.65
N PHE A 123 1.74 -10.01 -18.90
CA PHE A 123 2.95 -9.78 -18.11
C PHE A 123 4.06 -9.04 -18.87
N LEU A 124 4.46 -9.52 -20.05
CA LEU A 124 5.54 -8.90 -20.82
C LEU A 124 5.20 -7.49 -21.28
N THR A 125 3.96 -7.27 -21.70
CA THR A 125 3.49 -5.95 -22.14
C THR A 125 3.50 -4.97 -20.96
N ILE A 126 2.93 -5.37 -19.83
CA ILE A 126 2.92 -4.58 -18.60
C ILE A 126 4.35 -4.25 -18.15
N SER A 127 5.24 -5.26 -18.11
CA SER A 127 6.66 -5.04 -17.77
C SER A 127 7.34 -4.04 -18.69
N GLY A 128 7.06 -4.07 -19.99
CA GLY A 128 7.56 -3.11 -20.95
C GLY A 128 7.09 -1.68 -20.66
N TYR A 129 5.79 -1.49 -20.44
CA TYR A 129 5.21 -0.19 -20.09
C TYR A 129 5.74 0.34 -18.76
N LEU A 130 5.73 -0.48 -17.72
CA LEU A 130 6.27 -0.09 -16.42
C LEU A 130 7.77 0.20 -16.47
N THR A 131 8.56 -0.51 -17.30
CA THR A 131 9.99 -0.23 -17.47
C THR A 131 10.22 1.15 -18.10
N LEU A 132 9.43 1.55 -19.09
CA LEU A 132 9.50 2.89 -19.68
C LEU A 132 9.10 3.99 -18.67
N ILE A 133 8.08 3.74 -17.87
CA ILE A 133 7.69 4.65 -16.79
C ILE A 133 8.80 4.72 -15.72
N CYS A 134 9.42 3.58 -15.37
CA CYS A 134 10.57 3.53 -14.46
C CYS A 134 11.76 4.34 -14.97
N ALA A 135 12.04 4.33 -16.28
CA ALA A 135 13.08 5.16 -16.85
C ALA A 135 12.81 6.65 -16.59
N ARG A 136 11.55 7.08 -16.76
CA ARG A 136 11.14 8.46 -16.43
C ARG A 136 11.28 8.76 -14.94
N VAL A 137 10.88 7.83 -14.06
CA VAL A 137 11.10 7.95 -12.61
C VAL A 137 12.58 8.08 -12.30
N PHE A 138 13.42 7.23 -12.89
CA PHE A 138 14.86 7.21 -12.65
C PHE A 138 15.57 8.50 -13.11
N GLU A 139 15.13 9.08 -14.24
CA GLU A 139 15.68 10.33 -14.78
C GLU A 139 15.32 11.56 -13.93
N ASN A 140 14.16 11.56 -13.28
CA ASN A 140 13.61 12.76 -12.64
C ASN A 140 13.53 12.66 -11.10
N ALA A 141 13.56 11.44 -10.55
CA ALA A 141 13.59 11.27 -9.11
C ALA A 141 15.01 11.41 -8.59
N ALA A 142 15.20 12.23 -7.56
CA ALA A 142 16.45 12.24 -6.83
C ALA A 142 16.65 10.88 -6.15
N LEU A 143 17.66 10.14 -6.59
CA LEU A 143 18.17 8.98 -5.88
C LEU A 143 19.11 9.50 -4.79
N GLU A 144 18.72 9.39 -3.55
CA GLU A 144 19.58 9.71 -2.42
C GLU A 144 20.57 8.56 -2.19
N ASP A 145 21.86 8.86 -2.04
CA ASP A 145 22.98 7.90 -2.08
C ASP A 145 23.03 6.91 -0.91
N SER A 146 22.20 7.07 0.11
CA SER A 146 22.04 6.05 1.15
C SER A 146 20.70 6.21 1.88
N ARG A 147 20.03 5.09 2.11
CA ARG A 147 19.03 5.03 3.18
C ARG A 147 19.75 5.27 4.49
N SER A 148 19.19 6.14 5.33
CA SER A 148 19.73 6.27 6.69
C SER A 148 19.66 4.91 7.40
N VAL A 149 20.53 4.70 8.38
CA VAL A 149 20.49 3.49 9.22
C VAL A 149 19.09 3.28 9.79
N ASP A 150 18.39 4.39 10.12
CA ASP A 150 17.02 4.37 10.61
C ASP A 150 16.01 3.87 9.58
N GLU A 151 16.15 4.25 8.32
CA GLU A 151 15.25 3.79 7.25
C GLU A 151 15.42 2.29 6.98
N ILE A 152 16.67 1.81 6.95
CA ILE A 152 16.97 0.38 6.80
C ILE A 152 16.38 -0.39 7.99
N LEU A 153 16.56 0.12 9.21
CA LEU A 153 15.98 -0.47 10.41
C LEU A 153 14.45 -0.50 10.34
N CYS A 154 13.81 0.63 9.99
CA CYS A 154 12.36 0.72 9.87
C CYS A 154 11.81 -0.25 8.83
N GLN A 155 12.46 -0.38 7.68
CA GLN A 155 12.07 -1.35 6.66
C GLN A 155 12.20 -2.81 7.14
N LYS A 156 13.27 -3.15 7.85
CA LYS A 156 13.42 -4.49 8.46
C LYS A 156 12.30 -4.76 9.47
N VAL A 157 11.94 -3.79 10.29
CA VAL A 157 10.84 -3.90 11.25
C VAL A 157 9.50 -4.06 10.54
N ILE A 158 9.22 -3.26 9.51
CA ILE A 158 8.00 -3.36 8.70
C ILE A 158 7.91 -4.73 8.03
N PHE A 159 8.99 -5.19 7.41
CA PHE A 159 9.06 -6.52 6.81
C PHE A 159 8.82 -7.65 7.84
N TYR A 160 9.36 -7.49 9.05
CA TYR A 160 9.09 -8.46 10.11
C TYR A 160 7.62 -8.45 10.53
N ILE A 161 7.03 -7.27 10.75
CA ILE A 161 5.59 -7.14 11.07
C ILE A 161 4.75 -7.81 9.97
N GLN A 162 5.04 -7.56 8.69
CA GLN A 162 4.34 -8.13 7.55
C GLN A 162 4.28 -9.66 7.58
N ASN A 163 5.36 -10.30 8.04
CA ASN A 163 5.45 -11.76 8.09
C ASN A 163 4.95 -12.38 9.40
N HIS A 164 4.80 -11.57 10.47
CA HIS A 164 4.50 -12.05 11.82
C HIS A 164 3.33 -11.33 12.51
N PHE A 165 2.53 -10.54 11.78
CA PHE A 165 1.46 -9.72 12.38
C PHE A 165 0.37 -10.53 13.08
N THR A 166 0.23 -11.81 12.78
CA THR A 166 -0.71 -12.71 13.45
C THR A 166 -0.23 -13.18 14.83
N GLU A 167 1.08 -13.03 15.10
CA GLU A 167 1.71 -13.40 16.36
C GLU A 167 1.58 -12.26 17.40
N ASP A 168 1.81 -12.58 18.66
CA ASP A 168 1.84 -11.58 19.74
C ASP A 168 3.22 -10.90 19.80
N ILE A 169 3.49 -10.04 18.83
CA ILE A 169 4.73 -9.28 18.73
C ILE A 169 4.60 -7.89 19.36
N THR A 170 5.64 -7.48 20.09
CA THR A 170 5.73 -6.17 20.73
C THR A 170 6.87 -5.33 20.19
N LEU A 171 6.82 -4.02 20.41
CA LEU A 171 7.94 -3.13 20.07
C LEU A 171 9.22 -3.51 20.81
N SER A 172 9.10 -3.98 22.07
CA SER A 172 10.21 -4.47 22.87
C SER A 172 10.88 -5.70 22.26
N ASP A 173 10.07 -6.63 21.71
CA ASP A 173 10.61 -7.79 21.00
C ASP A 173 11.38 -7.37 19.74
N MET A 174 10.85 -6.39 19.00
CA MET A 174 11.52 -5.84 17.82
C MET A 174 12.83 -5.15 18.19
N ALA A 175 12.81 -4.32 19.23
CA ALA A 175 14.01 -3.64 19.72
C ALA A 175 15.10 -4.65 20.10
N ARG A 176 14.75 -5.67 20.86
CA ARG A 176 15.66 -6.77 21.24
C ARG A 176 16.18 -7.55 20.04
N LYS A 177 15.27 -7.90 19.10
CA LYS A 177 15.62 -8.66 17.89
C LYS A 177 16.62 -7.94 16.99
N PHE A 178 16.45 -6.64 16.84
CA PHE A 178 17.30 -5.83 15.94
C PHE A 178 18.48 -5.16 16.67
N GLY A 179 18.62 -5.35 18.00
CA GLY A 179 19.75 -4.82 18.78
C GLY A 179 19.66 -3.33 19.08
N TYR A 180 18.47 -2.78 19.19
CA TYR A 180 18.24 -1.36 19.45
C TYR A 180 17.48 -1.11 20.76
N ASN A 181 17.57 0.11 21.27
CA ASN A 181 16.73 0.54 22.38
C ASN A 181 15.29 0.75 21.91
N GLU A 182 14.30 0.36 22.71
CA GLU A 182 12.87 0.45 22.38
C GLU A 182 12.42 1.89 22.08
N LYS A 183 12.89 2.87 22.90
CA LYS A 183 12.56 4.28 22.69
C LYS A 183 13.12 4.82 21.37
N TYR A 184 14.35 4.42 21.04
CA TYR A 184 14.97 4.78 19.77
C TYR A 184 14.17 4.21 18.58
N LEU A 185 13.87 2.90 18.62
CA LEU A 185 13.10 2.24 17.58
C LEU A 185 11.69 2.85 17.42
N SER A 186 11.03 3.16 18.54
CA SER A 186 9.72 3.84 18.53
C SER A 186 9.78 5.18 17.80
N HIS A 187 10.81 6.00 18.13
CA HIS A 187 10.99 7.32 17.51
C HIS A 187 11.30 7.20 16.02
N SER A 188 12.27 6.36 15.63
CA SER A 188 12.66 6.16 14.23
C SER A 188 11.50 5.63 13.41
N LEU A 189 10.76 4.63 13.92
CA LEU A 189 9.59 4.08 13.23
C LEU A 189 8.49 5.13 13.04
N HIS A 190 8.21 5.93 14.09
CA HIS A 190 7.22 7.00 13.98
C HIS A 190 7.68 8.11 13.02
N ALA A 191 8.95 8.50 13.06
CA ALA A 191 9.48 9.49 12.12
C ALA A 191 9.42 9.01 10.66
N PHE A 192 9.67 7.71 10.43
CA PHE A 192 9.64 7.12 9.10
C PHE A 192 8.22 6.89 8.57
N THR A 193 7.29 6.42 9.42
CA THR A 193 5.95 5.99 9.00
C THR A 193 4.84 6.99 9.29
N GLY A 194 5.07 7.96 10.17
CA GLY A 194 4.06 8.87 10.71
C GLY A 194 3.13 8.22 11.75
N ILE A 195 3.30 6.92 12.07
CA ILE A 195 2.42 6.20 13.00
C ILE A 195 3.22 5.34 13.98
N HIS A 196 2.62 5.02 15.13
CA HIS A 196 3.24 4.17 16.14
C HIS A 196 3.12 2.68 15.79
N PHE A 197 4.07 1.87 16.29
CA PHE A 197 4.17 0.42 16.07
C PHE A 197 2.83 -0.32 16.26
N LYS A 198 2.13 -0.04 17.37
CA LYS A 198 0.85 -0.71 17.66
C LYS A 198 -0.21 -0.44 16.59
N LYS A 199 -0.30 0.79 16.09
CA LYS A 199 -1.22 1.15 15.02
C LYS A 199 -0.82 0.49 13.71
N LEU A 200 0.48 0.43 13.40
CA LEU A 200 1.01 -0.25 12.24
C LEU A 200 0.66 -1.75 12.26
N LEU A 201 0.89 -2.44 13.38
CA LEU A 201 0.52 -3.84 13.56
C LEU A 201 -0.99 -4.08 13.36
N ILE A 202 -1.82 -3.21 13.95
CA ILE A 202 -3.27 -3.28 13.80
C ILE A 202 -3.68 -3.10 12.33
N MET A 203 -3.05 -2.21 11.58
CA MET A 203 -3.34 -2.00 10.16
C MET A 203 -3.08 -3.26 9.33
N TYR A 204 -1.98 -3.97 9.55
CA TYR A 204 -1.72 -5.26 8.89
C TYR A 204 -2.81 -6.29 9.22
N ARG A 205 -3.17 -6.41 10.49
CA ARG A 205 -4.24 -7.33 10.96
C ARG A 205 -5.59 -7.01 10.31
N ILE A 206 -5.96 -5.73 10.26
CA ILE A 206 -7.22 -5.30 9.65
C ILE A 206 -7.21 -5.48 8.14
N ASN A 207 -6.10 -5.22 7.46
CA ASN A 207 -5.98 -5.47 6.02
C ASN A 207 -6.16 -6.95 5.69
N LYS A 208 -5.57 -7.85 6.47
CA LYS A 208 -5.81 -9.30 6.33
C LYS A 208 -7.28 -9.66 6.58
N ALA A 209 -7.90 -9.08 7.61
CA ALA A 209 -9.31 -9.30 7.90
C ALA A 209 -10.22 -8.81 6.77
N LYS A 210 -9.94 -7.65 6.18
CA LYS A 210 -10.67 -7.14 5.00
C LYS A 210 -10.60 -8.14 3.84
N ALA A 211 -9.41 -8.68 3.56
CA ALA A 211 -9.22 -9.69 2.51
C ALA A 211 -10.05 -10.95 2.79
N MET A 212 -10.04 -11.46 4.02
CA MET A 212 -10.83 -12.64 4.42
C MET A 212 -12.34 -12.39 4.38
N LEU A 213 -12.80 -11.20 4.83
CA LEU A 213 -14.22 -10.82 4.77
C LEU A 213 -14.76 -10.68 3.35
N SER A 214 -13.87 -10.39 2.39
CA SER A 214 -14.16 -10.26 0.96
C SER A 214 -13.87 -11.54 0.17
N SER A 215 -13.49 -12.61 0.82
CA SER A 215 -13.33 -13.93 0.18
C SER A 215 -14.67 -14.66 0.08
N LYS A 216 -14.72 -15.66 -0.82
CA LYS A 216 -15.89 -16.57 -0.93
C LYS A 216 -15.98 -17.55 0.26
N GLU A 217 -14.98 -17.61 1.11
CA GLU A 217 -14.96 -18.46 2.28
C GLU A 217 -15.94 -17.96 3.34
N GLN A 218 -16.76 -18.88 3.85
CA GLN A 218 -17.79 -18.57 4.88
C GLN A 218 -17.20 -18.62 6.29
N ALA A 219 -16.04 -18.00 6.54
CA ALA A 219 -15.51 -17.94 7.88
C ALA A 219 -16.35 -16.99 8.77
N SER A 220 -16.50 -17.36 10.05
CA SER A 220 -17.16 -16.48 11.03
C SER A 220 -16.27 -15.27 11.35
N ILE A 221 -16.89 -14.16 11.76
CA ILE A 221 -16.15 -12.94 12.14
C ILE A 221 -15.20 -13.22 13.30
N SER A 222 -15.59 -14.08 14.24
CA SER A 222 -14.73 -14.47 15.35
C SER A 222 -13.51 -15.30 14.90
N SER A 223 -13.71 -16.22 13.97
CA SER A 223 -12.60 -17.00 13.38
C SER A 223 -11.63 -16.09 12.62
N ILE A 224 -12.16 -15.15 11.82
CA ILE A 224 -11.34 -14.16 11.11
C ILE A 224 -10.52 -13.30 12.10
N ALA A 225 -11.14 -12.82 13.18
CA ALA A 225 -10.44 -12.03 14.18
C ALA A 225 -9.25 -12.79 14.80
N LEU A 226 -9.45 -14.05 15.17
CA LEU A 226 -8.41 -14.90 15.74
C LEU A 226 -7.29 -15.17 14.71
N SER A 227 -7.62 -15.54 13.48
CA SER A 227 -6.61 -15.80 12.43
C SER A 227 -5.85 -14.54 12.00
N CYS A 228 -6.36 -13.35 12.30
CA CYS A 228 -5.67 -12.08 12.12
C CYS A 228 -4.85 -11.64 13.35
N GLY A 229 -4.73 -12.47 14.40
CA GLY A 229 -3.91 -12.19 15.58
C GLY A 229 -4.59 -11.35 16.66
N PHE A 230 -5.93 -11.22 16.65
CA PHE A 230 -6.64 -10.58 17.76
C PHE A 230 -7.00 -11.61 18.84
N SER A 231 -6.57 -11.35 20.07
CA SER A 231 -6.90 -12.18 21.23
C SER A 231 -8.32 -12.00 21.75
N ALA A 232 -8.98 -10.87 21.40
CA ALA A 232 -10.33 -10.57 21.84
C ALA A 232 -11.17 -9.97 20.71
N LEU A 233 -12.40 -10.50 20.54
CA LEU A 233 -13.32 -10.06 19.50
C LEU A 233 -13.71 -8.57 19.63
N ASN A 234 -13.88 -8.08 20.85
CA ASN A 234 -14.19 -6.67 21.11
C ASN A 234 -13.05 -5.73 20.65
N SER A 235 -11.79 -6.15 20.84
CA SER A 235 -10.62 -5.40 20.36
C SER A 235 -10.58 -5.36 18.84
N PHE A 236 -10.92 -6.46 18.19
CA PHE A 236 -11.05 -6.53 16.73
C PHE A 236 -12.15 -5.60 16.21
N HIS A 237 -13.36 -5.67 16.76
CA HIS A 237 -14.47 -4.82 16.33
C HIS A 237 -14.16 -3.33 16.44
N ARG A 238 -13.56 -2.91 17.56
CA ARG A 238 -13.14 -1.53 17.78
C ARG A 238 -12.09 -1.09 16.77
N ALA A 239 -11.02 -1.88 16.60
CA ALA A 239 -9.93 -1.57 15.68
C ALA A 239 -10.43 -1.56 14.22
N PHE A 240 -11.28 -2.50 13.83
CA PHE A 240 -11.84 -2.57 12.49
C PHE A 240 -12.67 -1.32 12.18
N LYS A 241 -13.59 -0.94 13.10
CA LYS A 241 -14.42 0.26 12.95
C LYS A 241 -13.58 1.55 12.96
N GLU A 242 -12.54 1.63 13.80
CA GLU A 242 -11.63 2.78 13.84
C GLU A 242 -10.92 2.99 12.49
N ILE A 243 -10.48 1.90 11.83
CA ILE A 243 -9.72 1.97 10.57
C ILE A 243 -10.64 2.08 9.34
N THR A 244 -11.82 1.44 9.36
CA THR A 244 -12.67 1.34 8.16
C THR A 244 -13.91 2.21 8.21
N GLY A 245 -14.22 2.82 9.36
CA GLY A 245 -15.43 3.60 9.60
C GLY A 245 -16.69 2.76 9.84
N ILE A 246 -16.69 1.46 9.49
CA ILE A 246 -17.85 0.56 9.59
C ILE A 246 -17.47 -0.73 10.35
N THR A 247 -18.48 -1.50 10.77
CA THR A 247 -18.25 -2.78 11.44
C THR A 247 -17.83 -3.88 10.47
N PRO A 248 -17.17 -4.97 10.94
CA PRO A 248 -16.85 -6.12 10.09
C PRO A 248 -18.08 -6.75 9.42
N SER A 249 -19.22 -6.76 10.09
CA SER A 249 -20.48 -7.30 9.56
C SER A 249 -21.03 -6.44 8.41
N GLU A 250 -21.03 -5.12 8.58
CA GLU A 250 -21.42 -4.16 7.53
C GLU A 250 -20.48 -4.28 6.33
N TYR A 251 -19.17 -4.33 6.55
CA TYR A 251 -18.18 -4.50 5.52
C TYR A 251 -18.41 -5.77 4.68
N LYS A 252 -18.63 -6.92 5.34
CA LYS A 252 -18.93 -8.20 4.67
C LYS A 252 -20.24 -8.12 3.86
N LYS A 253 -21.28 -7.50 4.41
CA LYS A 253 -22.58 -7.33 3.74
C LYS A 253 -22.48 -6.44 2.49
N ASP A 254 -21.74 -5.35 2.58
CA ASP A 254 -21.57 -4.41 1.47
C ASP A 254 -20.74 -5.05 0.33
N TYR A 255 -19.73 -5.83 0.69
CA TYR A 255 -18.98 -6.62 -0.30
C TYR A 255 -19.89 -7.63 -1.01
N LEU A 256 -20.67 -8.44 -0.27
CA LEU A 256 -21.59 -9.41 -0.87
C LEU A 256 -22.61 -8.76 -1.80
N ARG A 257 -23.16 -7.60 -1.43
CA ARG A 257 -24.06 -6.84 -2.29
C ARG A 257 -23.37 -6.38 -3.58
N SER A 258 -22.11 -5.94 -3.51
CA SER A 258 -21.37 -5.48 -4.68
C SER A 258 -21.05 -6.60 -5.68
N VAL A 259 -20.99 -7.85 -5.22
CA VAL A 259 -20.71 -9.04 -6.06
C VAL A 259 -22.01 -9.63 -6.65
N MET A 260 -23.16 -9.44 -5.97
CA MET A 260 -24.46 -9.96 -6.44
C MET A 260 -25.16 -9.06 -7.48
N HIS A 261 -24.64 -7.86 -7.75
CA HIS A 261 -25.18 -6.90 -8.72
C HIS A 261 -24.33 -6.83 -10.00
N ILE A 262 -23.48 -7.83 -10.23
CA ILE A 262 -22.78 -8.11 -11.48
C ILE A 262 -23.31 -9.42 -12.04
#